data_9d8d0bcd0c7d29393dd32cb01850d9a9
#
_entry.id   9d8d0bcd0c7d29393dd32cb01850d9a9
#
_cell.length_a   1.000
_cell.length_b   1.000
_cell.length_c   1.000
_cell.angle_alpha   90.00
_cell.angle_beta   90.00
_cell.angle_gamma   90.00
#
_symmetry.space_group_name_H-M   'P 1'
#
loop_
_entity.id
_entity.type
_entity.pdbx_description
1 polymer ?
#
loop_
_entity_poly.entity_id
_entity_poly.type
_entity_poly.pdbx_seq_one_letter_code
_entity_poly.pdbx_strand_id
1 'polypeptide(L)'
;MRVLAIVTRIIQQFFRDKRTLALMLIAPLFILTLMNFIFDSEAYSPKIGVHGAPEQLVTVLGENDSKVIEYEENEPEKWITADGLDAFISFDKGNQEITLEGSDPSVSRAVLGVLQKSGQPDQQAQPSVNYLHGSDDMTSFDYIGPVLIGVFIFFFVFLIAGVSFLRERTSGTLDRIMATPLKRWELVLGYVIGFGIFTTFQAVLISAFSISVLDMMMEGPYFYVLLITFLLAMTSLTLGTLLSTFANNELQMFQFIPLVIVPQVFFSGLFKLETMAEWLQSISYAMPLKYGAEALQGIMIKGYGWEDIAQDVYILLGFSLAFLILNIFALKKVRRL
;
A
#
# COMPACT_ATOMS: atom_id res chain seq x y z
N MET A 1 -17.61 24.67 -24.15
CA MET A 1 -18.57 25.25 -23.19
C MET A 1 -19.32 24.17 -22.39
N ARG A 2 -19.92 23.11 -22.98
CA ARG A 2 -20.77 22.14 -22.27
C ARG A 2 -20.03 21.30 -21.22
N VAL A 3 -18.88 20.72 -21.57
CA VAL A 3 -18.02 19.95 -20.64
C VAL A 3 -17.59 20.84 -19.46
N LEU A 4 -17.17 22.07 -19.75
CA LEU A 4 -16.74 23.01 -18.70
C LEU A 4 -17.86 23.32 -17.69
N ALA A 5 -19.11 23.42 -18.11
CA ALA A 5 -20.25 23.65 -17.23
C ALA A 5 -20.43 22.47 -16.24
N ILE A 6 -20.25 21.23 -16.71
CA ILE A 6 -20.28 20.03 -15.85
C ILE A 6 -19.12 20.05 -14.85
N VAL A 7 -17.91 20.33 -15.33
CA VAL A 7 -16.71 20.43 -14.47
C VAL A 7 -16.91 21.48 -13.37
N THR A 8 -17.31 22.69 -13.74
CA THR A 8 -17.55 23.78 -12.76
C THR A 8 -18.62 23.39 -11.73
N ARG A 9 -19.67 22.73 -12.16
CA ARG A 9 -20.72 22.24 -11.27
C ARG A 9 -20.17 21.19 -10.28
N ILE A 10 -19.40 20.21 -10.75
CA ILE A 10 -18.81 19.18 -9.89
C ILE A 10 -17.86 19.81 -8.88
N ILE A 11 -17.01 20.75 -9.31
CA ILE A 11 -16.10 21.49 -8.42
C ILE A 11 -16.90 22.23 -7.34
N GLN A 12 -17.96 22.95 -7.71
CA GLN A 12 -18.80 23.65 -6.74
C GLN A 12 -19.50 22.71 -5.75
N GLN A 13 -19.92 21.54 -6.22
CA GLN A 13 -20.56 20.53 -5.38
C GLN A 13 -19.60 19.99 -4.33
N PHE A 14 -18.35 19.69 -4.71
CA PHE A 14 -17.31 19.25 -3.76
C PHE A 14 -17.01 20.31 -2.70
N PHE A 15 -16.83 21.57 -3.08
CA PHE A 15 -16.59 22.67 -2.11
C PHE A 15 -17.76 22.90 -1.15
N ARG A 16 -18.98 22.52 -1.52
CA ARG A 16 -20.14 22.57 -0.64
C ARG A 16 -20.22 21.41 0.34
N ASP A 17 -19.72 20.24 -0.02
CA ASP A 17 -19.67 19.06 0.85
C ASP A 17 -18.33 18.95 1.58
N LYS A 18 -18.13 19.88 2.53
CA LYS A 18 -16.91 19.97 3.33
C LYS A 18 -16.60 18.69 4.11
N ARG A 19 -17.64 17.92 4.51
CA ARG A 19 -17.45 16.67 5.28
C ARG A 19 -16.83 15.57 4.43
N THR A 20 -17.38 15.35 3.25
CA THR A 20 -16.82 14.37 2.28
C THR A 20 -15.41 14.78 1.86
N LEU A 21 -15.17 16.08 1.61
CA LEU A 21 -13.85 16.61 1.28
C LEU A 21 -12.83 16.36 2.40
N ALA A 22 -13.18 16.69 3.64
CA ALA A 22 -12.31 16.47 4.79
C ALA A 22 -11.98 14.97 4.97
N LEU A 23 -12.98 14.10 4.90
CA LEU A 23 -12.76 12.65 5.03
C LEU A 23 -11.87 12.12 3.90
N MET A 24 -12.07 12.59 2.68
CA MET A 24 -11.29 12.20 1.51
C MET A 24 -9.80 12.54 1.64
N LEU A 25 -9.49 13.68 2.24
CA LEU A 25 -8.12 14.15 2.38
C LEU A 25 -7.46 13.66 3.68
N ILE A 26 -8.18 13.72 4.79
CA ILE A 26 -7.62 13.43 6.12
C ILE A 26 -7.51 11.92 6.37
N ALA A 27 -8.50 11.12 5.96
CA ALA A 27 -8.50 9.70 6.27
C ALA A 27 -7.27 8.94 5.72
N PRO A 28 -6.87 9.09 4.44
CA PRO A 28 -5.67 8.42 3.94
C PRO A 28 -4.40 8.88 4.66
N LEU A 29 -4.26 10.18 4.97
CA LEU A 29 -3.11 10.71 5.70
C LEU A 29 -3.04 10.15 7.12
N PHE A 30 -4.18 10.11 7.81
CA PHE A 30 -4.26 9.55 9.15
C PHE A 30 -3.91 8.06 9.16
N ILE A 31 -4.41 7.28 8.21
CA ILE A 31 -4.11 5.85 8.13
C ILE A 31 -2.63 5.62 7.79
N LEU A 32 -2.05 6.39 6.85
CA LEU A 32 -0.63 6.32 6.54
C LEU A 32 0.25 6.64 7.75
N THR A 33 -0.13 7.66 8.52
CA THR A 33 0.57 8.03 9.77
C THR A 33 0.50 6.89 10.79
N LEU A 34 -0.67 6.26 10.97
CA LEU A 34 -0.80 5.10 11.86
C LEU A 34 0.05 3.92 11.38
N MET A 35 0.06 3.66 10.06
CA MET A 35 0.89 2.60 9.48
C MET A 35 2.38 2.90 9.67
N ASN A 36 2.81 4.15 9.48
CA ASN A 36 4.18 4.56 9.76
C ASN A 36 4.55 4.24 11.22
N PHE A 37 3.77 4.66 12.21
CA PHE A 37 4.03 4.33 13.62
C PHE A 37 4.05 2.83 13.92
N ILE A 38 3.27 2.03 13.20
CA ILE A 38 3.24 0.58 13.41
C ILE A 38 4.48 -0.10 12.81
N PHE A 39 4.89 0.33 11.61
CA PHE A 39 5.98 -0.30 10.86
C PHE A 39 7.36 0.34 11.10
N ASP A 40 7.40 1.57 11.63
CA ASP A 40 8.61 2.30 12.01
C ASP A 40 8.97 2.08 13.50
N SER A 41 8.28 1.15 14.16
CA SER A 41 8.64 0.74 15.51
C SER A 41 10.07 0.21 15.48
N GLU A 42 10.90 0.66 16.43
CA GLU A 42 12.27 0.17 16.65
C GLU A 42 12.31 -1.35 16.48
N ALA A 43 13.39 -1.85 15.88
CA ALA A 43 13.58 -3.27 15.68
C ALA A 43 13.29 -4.01 17.00
N TYR A 44 12.38 -4.97 16.97
CA TYR A 44 11.99 -5.72 18.15
C TYR A 44 13.25 -6.27 18.83
N SER A 45 13.50 -5.87 20.08
CA SER A 45 14.61 -6.35 20.88
C SER A 45 14.25 -7.67 21.53
N PRO A 46 14.67 -8.82 21.00
CA PRO A 46 14.29 -10.13 21.54
C PRO A 46 14.86 -10.35 22.93
N LYS A 47 14.07 -10.98 23.79
CA LYS A 47 14.50 -11.45 25.12
C LYS A 47 15.08 -12.84 24.99
N ILE A 48 16.38 -12.97 25.22
CA ILE A 48 17.11 -14.22 25.06
C ILE A 48 17.61 -14.69 26.43
N GLY A 49 17.15 -15.87 26.85
CA GLY A 49 17.70 -16.56 28.01
C GLY A 49 18.98 -17.30 27.59
N VAL A 50 20.02 -17.30 28.44
CA VAL A 50 21.26 -18.03 28.18
C VAL A 50 21.64 -18.88 29.38
N HIS A 51 22.16 -20.10 29.14
CA HIS A 51 22.72 -20.98 30.14
C HIS A 51 24.09 -21.48 29.70
N GLY A 52 25.11 -21.27 30.54
CA GLY A 52 26.47 -21.72 30.27
C GLY A 52 27.15 -21.04 29.07
N ALA A 53 26.65 -19.86 28.65
CA ALA A 53 27.18 -19.12 27.53
C ALA A 53 28.53 -18.46 27.87
N PRO A 54 29.47 -18.37 26.91
CA PRO A 54 30.69 -17.57 27.07
C PRO A 54 30.34 -16.08 27.29
N GLU A 55 31.05 -15.37 28.20
CA GLU A 55 30.86 -13.93 28.47
C GLU A 55 30.90 -13.09 27.20
N GLN A 56 31.78 -13.46 26.25
CA GLN A 56 31.88 -12.77 24.96
C GLN A 56 30.54 -12.83 24.16
N LEU A 57 29.89 -13.95 24.15
CA LEU A 57 28.60 -14.11 23.45
C LEU A 57 27.50 -13.28 24.13
N VAL A 58 27.46 -13.30 25.45
CA VAL A 58 26.49 -12.51 26.25
C VAL A 58 26.65 -11.03 25.95
N THR A 59 27.89 -10.54 25.91
CA THR A 59 28.20 -9.15 25.58
C THR A 59 27.77 -8.79 24.14
N VAL A 60 28.11 -9.63 23.16
CA VAL A 60 27.78 -9.39 21.74
C VAL A 60 26.28 -9.46 21.50
N LEU A 61 25.56 -10.37 22.16
CA LEU A 61 24.12 -10.41 22.09
C LEU A 61 23.50 -9.13 22.67
N GLY A 62 23.99 -8.64 23.81
CA GLY A 62 23.53 -7.39 24.43
C GLY A 62 23.82 -6.15 23.59
N GLU A 63 24.93 -6.12 22.85
CA GLU A 63 25.29 -5.03 21.93
C GLU A 63 24.44 -5.03 20.66
N ASN A 64 23.85 -6.17 20.27
CA ASN A 64 23.01 -6.33 19.10
C ASN A 64 21.49 -6.20 19.40
N ASP A 65 21.11 -5.20 20.20
CA ASP A 65 19.71 -4.86 20.51
C ASP A 65 18.87 -6.03 21.03
N SER A 66 19.47 -6.94 21.84
CA SER A 66 18.73 -7.99 22.55
C SER A 66 18.82 -7.84 24.08
N LYS A 67 17.76 -8.27 24.77
CA LYS A 67 17.76 -8.34 26.23
C LYS A 67 18.20 -9.74 26.65
N VAL A 68 19.42 -9.86 27.16
CA VAL A 68 19.98 -11.15 27.58
C VAL A 68 19.78 -11.34 29.07
N ILE A 69 19.31 -12.53 29.46
CA ILE A 69 19.14 -12.95 30.85
C ILE A 69 19.85 -14.28 31.07
N GLU A 70 20.73 -14.34 32.05
CA GLU A 70 21.48 -15.56 32.38
C GLU A 70 20.73 -16.42 33.40
N TYR A 71 20.73 -17.74 33.19
CA TYR A 71 20.08 -18.72 34.05
C TYR A 71 21.05 -19.77 34.50
N GLU A 72 20.95 -20.19 35.78
CA GLU A 72 21.79 -21.25 36.34
C GLU A 72 21.29 -22.66 35.96
N GLU A 73 20.00 -22.82 35.69
CA GLU A 73 19.36 -24.08 35.34
C GLU A 73 19.04 -24.18 33.84
N ASN A 74 19.36 -25.31 33.21
CA ASN A 74 19.04 -25.59 31.80
C ASN A 74 17.61 -26.16 31.69
N GLU A 75 16.60 -25.30 31.84
CA GLU A 75 15.18 -25.63 31.70
C GLU A 75 14.49 -24.66 30.73
N PRO A 76 14.72 -24.79 29.40
CA PRO A 76 14.25 -23.83 28.41
C PRO A 76 12.73 -23.62 28.43
N GLU A 77 11.94 -24.70 28.52
CA GLU A 77 10.47 -24.61 28.48
C GLU A 77 9.92 -23.85 29.71
N LYS A 78 10.53 -24.02 30.87
CA LYS A 78 10.15 -23.35 32.12
C LYS A 78 10.39 -21.84 32.00
N TRP A 79 11.60 -21.44 31.57
CA TRP A 79 11.99 -20.04 31.53
C TRP A 79 11.34 -19.26 30.39
N ILE A 80 11.16 -19.89 29.23
CA ILE A 80 10.41 -19.31 28.12
C ILE A 80 8.99 -18.95 28.57
N THR A 81 8.32 -19.89 29.30
CA THR A 81 6.95 -19.68 29.72
C THR A 81 6.84 -18.73 30.95
N ALA A 82 7.78 -18.82 31.91
CA ALA A 82 7.70 -18.03 33.14
C ALA A 82 8.07 -16.56 32.93
N ASP A 83 9.14 -16.30 32.20
CA ASP A 83 9.70 -14.94 32.01
C ASP A 83 9.35 -14.32 30.66
N GLY A 84 8.61 -15.06 29.81
CA GLY A 84 8.21 -14.60 28.48
C GLY A 84 9.43 -14.34 27.61
N LEU A 85 10.34 -15.33 27.53
CA LEU A 85 11.51 -15.28 26.66
C LEU A 85 11.12 -15.66 25.24
N ASP A 86 11.78 -15.05 24.26
CA ASP A 86 11.60 -15.35 22.85
C ASP A 86 12.50 -16.50 22.38
N ALA A 87 13.62 -16.69 23.08
CA ALA A 87 14.54 -17.79 22.85
C ALA A 87 15.31 -18.15 24.14
N PHE A 88 15.77 -19.38 24.19
CA PHE A 88 16.69 -19.85 25.22
C PHE A 88 17.86 -20.57 24.56
N ILE A 89 19.08 -20.17 24.90
CA ILE A 89 20.31 -20.73 24.35
C ILE A 89 21.08 -21.44 25.47
N SER A 90 21.25 -22.74 25.31
CA SER A 90 22.03 -23.53 26.25
C SER A 90 23.33 -24.01 25.64
N PHE A 91 24.41 -24.02 26.43
CA PHE A 91 25.70 -24.55 26.09
C PHE A 91 26.01 -25.74 27.02
N ASP A 92 25.90 -26.96 26.49
CA ASP A 92 26.28 -28.16 27.20
C ASP A 92 27.41 -28.89 26.45
N LYS A 93 28.55 -29.10 27.13
CA LYS A 93 29.73 -29.83 26.61
C LYS A 93 30.20 -29.41 25.22
N GLY A 94 30.06 -28.13 24.87
CA GLY A 94 30.48 -27.56 23.59
C GLY A 94 29.43 -27.63 22.48
N ASN A 95 28.24 -28.16 22.75
CA ASN A 95 27.11 -28.10 21.84
C ASN A 95 26.23 -26.92 22.23
N GLN A 96 25.85 -26.11 21.22
CA GLN A 96 24.89 -25.04 21.36
C GLN A 96 23.52 -25.57 20.95
N GLU A 97 22.54 -25.42 21.83
CA GLU A 97 21.14 -25.72 21.56
C GLU A 97 20.31 -24.45 21.71
N ILE A 98 19.47 -24.17 20.72
CA ILE A 98 18.62 -23.00 20.67
C ILE A 98 17.17 -23.42 20.69
N THR A 99 16.44 -23.05 21.73
CA THR A 99 14.98 -23.27 21.83
C THR A 99 14.29 -21.93 21.59
N LEU A 100 13.45 -21.87 20.57
CA LEU A 100 12.63 -20.70 20.25
C LEU A 100 11.24 -20.85 20.84
N GLU A 101 10.64 -19.76 21.31
CA GLU A 101 9.21 -19.74 21.71
C GLU A 101 8.32 -20.13 20.51
N GLY A 102 8.61 -19.61 19.32
CA GLY A 102 8.14 -20.10 18.01
C GLY A 102 6.72 -19.73 17.61
N SER A 103 5.90 -19.12 18.49
CA SER A 103 4.52 -18.73 18.14
C SER A 103 4.46 -17.57 17.15
N ASP A 104 5.44 -16.65 17.21
CA ASP A 104 5.54 -15.53 16.28
C ASP A 104 6.74 -15.68 15.31
N PRO A 105 6.46 -15.87 14.00
CA PRO A 105 7.52 -16.00 13.00
C PRO A 105 8.38 -14.75 12.84
N SER A 106 7.88 -13.55 13.20
CA SER A 106 8.63 -12.29 13.12
C SER A 106 9.67 -12.21 14.22
N VAL A 107 9.25 -12.59 15.44
CA VAL A 107 10.13 -12.66 16.62
C VAL A 107 11.21 -13.72 16.41
N SER A 108 10.83 -14.90 15.92
CA SER A 108 11.77 -15.99 15.62
C SER A 108 12.85 -15.54 14.60
N ARG A 109 12.46 -14.78 13.58
CA ARG A 109 13.41 -14.20 12.60
C ARG A 109 14.33 -13.16 13.24
N ALA A 110 13.81 -12.31 14.13
CA ALA A 110 14.62 -11.33 14.85
C ALA A 110 15.67 -12.02 15.73
N VAL A 111 15.31 -13.04 16.48
CA VAL A 111 16.24 -13.87 17.28
C VAL A 111 17.33 -14.47 16.39
N LEU A 112 16.94 -15.12 15.28
CA LEU A 112 17.92 -15.74 14.38
C LEU A 112 18.84 -14.69 13.74
N GLY A 113 18.34 -13.49 13.43
CA GLY A 113 19.12 -12.38 12.92
C GLY A 113 20.18 -11.90 13.90
N VAL A 114 19.82 -11.75 15.20
CA VAL A 114 20.75 -11.39 16.27
C VAL A 114 21.81 -12.50 16.43
N LEU A 115 21.43 -13.77 16.39
CA LEU A 115 22.35 -14.89 16.51
C LEU A 115 23.32 -14.99 15.33
N GLN A 116 22.87 -14.73 14.11
CA GLN A 116 23.76 -14.69 12.94
C GLN A 116 24.81 -13.58 13.04
N LYS A 117 24.42 -12.39 13.52
CA LYS A 117 25.36 -11.29 13.77
C LYS A 117 26.35 -11.62 14.88
N SER A 118 25.95 -12.41 15.87
CA SER A 118 26.75 -12.77 17.05
C SER A 118 27.66 -13.99 16.83
N GLY A 119 27.41 -14.81 15.80
CA GLY A 119 28.11 -16.07 15.56
C GLY A 119 29.44 -15.99 14.82
N GLN A 120 30.02 -14.77 14.59
CA GLN A 120 31.30 -14.60 13.93
C GLN A 120 32.37 -13.94 14.83
N PRO A 121 33.04 -14.69 15.74
CA PRO A 121 34.09 -14.10 16.60
C PRO A 121 35.44 -13.95 15.93
N ASP A 122 35.68 -14.38 14.71
CA ASP A 122 37.06 -14.43 14.17
C ASP A 122 37.19 -14.18 12.66
N GLN A 123 36.66 -13.01 12.18
CA GLN A 123 37.19 -12.47 10.93
C GLN A 123 37.27 -10.95 10.99
N GLN A 124 38.50 -10.45 11.02
CA GLN A 124 38.90 -9.04 10.93
C GLN A 124 38.56 -8.35 9.59
N ALA A 125 37.59 -8.85 8.87
CA ALA A 125 36.99 -8.20 7.73
C ALA A 125 35.46 -8.44 7.84
N GLN A 126 34.76 -7.49 8.42
CA GLN A 126 33.32 -7.41 8.13
C GLN A 126 33.21 -7.33 6.62
N PRO A 127 32.52 -8.28 5.95
CA PRO A 127 32.29 -8.14 4.52
C PRO A 127 31.57 -6.81 4.30
N SER A 128 32.13 -5.95 3.45
CA SER A 128 31.44 -4.71 3.05
C SER A 128 30.18 -5.12 2.32
N VAL A 129 29.04 -4.98 2.98
CA VAL A 129 27.74 -5.24 2.35
C VAL A 129 27.40 -4.02 1.49
N ASN A 130 27.42 -4.20 0.18
CA ASN A 130 26.96 -3.19 -0.74
C ASN A 130 25.53 -3.50 -1.14
N TYR A 131 24.61 -2.59 -0.87
CA TYR A 131 23.23 -2.69 -1.31
C TYR A 131 23.11 -2.21 -2.76
N LEU A 132 22.58 -3.04 -3.64
CA LEU A 132 22.27 -2.63 -5.01
C LEU A 132 21.09 -1.66 -5.05
N HIS A 133 20.12 -1.85 -4.18
CA HIS A 133 18.94 -1.01 -3.99
C HIS A 133 18.62 -0.94 -2.51
N GLY A 134 18.12 0.21 -2.03
CA GLY A 134 17.82 0.43 -0.63
C GLY A 134 19.08 0.78 0.18
N SER A 135 18.93 0.85 1.49
CA SER A 135 19.99 1.16 2.45
C SER A 135 19.85 0.32 3.72
N ASP A 136 20.88 0.33 4.57
CA ASP A 136 20.86 -0.29 5.91
C ASP A 136 19.74 0.29 6.80
N ASP A 137 19.40 1.56 6.58
CA ASP A 137 18.39 2.30 7.35
C ASP A 137 16.97 2.11 6.82
N MET A 138 16.80 1.28 5.78
CA MET A 138 15.48 1.05 5.15
C MET A 138 14.51 0.36 6.10
N THR A 139 13.44 1.06 6.46
CA THR A 139 12.40 0.55 7.35
C THR A 139 11.42 -0.38 6.60
N SER A 140 10.65 -1.17 7.36
CA SER A 140 9.53 -1.94 6.77
C SER A 140 8.48 -1.02 6.14
N PHE A 141 8.36 0.21 6.65
CA PHE A 141 7.46 1.21 6.10
C PHE A 141 7.94 1.73 4.75
N ASP A 142 9.24 1.91 4.54
CA ASP A 142 9.79 2.29 3.24
C ASP A 142 9.51 1.24 2.16
N TYR A 143 9.52 -0.04 2.53
CA TYR A 143 9.20 -1.12 1.60
C TYR A 143 7.71 -1.21 1.25
N ILE A 144 6.83 -1.11 2.25
CA ILE A 144 5.37 -1.28 2.09
C ILE A 144 4.69 0.03 1.68
N GLY A 145 5.23 1.15 2.12
CA GLY A 145 4.63 2.48 1.99
C GLY A 145 4.29 2.91 0.57
N PRO A 146 5.16 2.74 -0.44
CA PRO A 146 4.83 3.04 -1.83
C PRO A 146 3.59 2.29 -2.32
N VAL A 147 3.44 1.02 -1.92
CA VAL A 147 2.23 0.23 -2.22
C VAL A 147 1.01 0.81 -1.52
N LEU A 148 1.14 1.21 -0.24
CA LEU A 148 0.05 1.82 0.51
C LEU A 148 -0.40 3.15 -0.09
N ILE A 149 0.52 3.98 -0.60
CA ILE A 149 0.17 5.20 -1.36
C ILE A 149 -0.76 4.83 -2.53
N GLY A 150 -0.37 3.84 -3.33
CA GLY A 150 -1.18 3.36 -4.46
C GLY A 150 -2.54 2.83 -4.03
N VAL A 151 -2.57 1.99 -2.98
CA VAL A 151 -3.80 1.41 -2.40
C VAL A 151 -4.75 2.51 -1.93
N PHE A 152 -4.27 3.49 -1.16
CA PHE A 152 -5.15 4.52 -0.61
C PHE A 152 -5.67 5.47 -1.69
N ILE A 153 -4.83 5.84 -2.65
CA ILE A 153 -5.30 6.64 -3.80
C ILE A 153 -6.37 5.86 -4.56
N PHE A 154 -6.11 4.59 -4.89
CA PHE A 154 -7.05 3.76 -5.63
C PHE A 154 -8.37 3.58 -4.87
N PHE A 155 -8.32 3.24 -3.58
CA PHE A 155 -9.48 2.99 -2.74
C PHE A 155 -10.35 4.23 -2.57
N PHE A 156 -9.77 5.35 -2.12
CA PHE A 156 -10.55 6.56 -1.83
C PHE A 156 -11.13 7.19 -3.08
N VAL A 157 -10.38 7.17 -4.18
CA VAL A 157 -10.87 7.68 -5.47
C VAL A 157 -12.02 6.80 -6.00
N PHE A 158 -11.87 5.47 -5.93
CA PHE A 158 -12.93 4.52 -6.30
C PHE A 158 -14.21 4.77 -5.52
N LEU A 159 -14.11 4.88 -4.21
CA LEU A 159 -15.24 5.08 -3.31
C LEU A 159 -15.96 6.38 -3.62
N ILE A 160 -15.23 7.48 -3.71
CA ILE A 160 -15.82 8.80 -3.89
C ILE A 160 -16.43 8.94 -5.28
N ALA A 161 -15.71 8.53 -6.32
CA ALA A 161 -16.21 8.58 -7.68
C ALA A 161 -17.47 7.73 -7.84
N GLY A 162 -17.44 6.51 -7.29
CA GLY A 162 -18.57 5.58 -7.36
C GLY A 162 -19.79 6.10 -6.63
N VAL A 163 -19.66 6.53 -5.37
CA VAL A 163 -20.77 7.03 -4.56
C VAL A 163 -21.31 8.36 -5.11
N SER A 164 -20.43 9.28 -5.50
CA SER A 164 -20.87 10.58 -6.03
C SER A 164 -21.63 10.43 -7.34
N PHE A 165 -21.15 9.58 -8.26
CA PHE A 165 -21.85 9.35 -9.51
C PHE A 165 -23.17 8.61 -9.30
N LEU A 166 -23.23 7.66 -8.36
CA LEU A 166 -24.46 7.00 -7.97
C LEU A 166 -25.50 8.01 -7.44
N ARG A 167 -25.10 8.91 -6.54
CA ARG A 167 -25.99 9.97 -6.01
C ARG A 167 -26.54 10.85 -7.11
N GLU A 168 -25.74 11.23 -8.10
CA GLU A 168 -26.19 11.99 -9.27
C GLU A 168 -27.29 11.25 -10.05
N ARG A 169 -27.17 9.94 -10.15
CA ARG A 169 -28.14 9.10 -10.84
C ARG A 169 -29.42 8.92 -10.02
N THR A 170 -29.30 8.57 -8.74
CA THR A 170 -30.45 8.27 -7.88
C THR A 170 -31.25 9.52 -7.48
N SER A 171 -30.60 10.69 -7.46
CA SER A 171 -31.29 11.98 -7.23
C SER A 171 -32.02 12.53 -8.46
N GLY A 172 -31.96 11.84 -9.62
CA GLY A 172 -32.54 12.31 -10.89
C GLY A 172 -31.79 13.49 -11.52
N THR A 173 -30.65 13.87 -10.96
CA THR A 173 -29.83 14.97 -11.52
C THR A 173 -29.24 14.57 -12.86
N LEU A 174 -28.80 13.33 -13.01
CA LEU A 174 -28.28 12.80 -14.25
C LEU A 174 -29.35 12.83 -15.36
N ASP A 175 -30.60 12.49 -15.05
CA ASP A 175 -31.72 12.50 -16.01
C ASP A 175 -31.99 13.92 -16.49
N ARG A 176 -31.98 14.90 -15.60
CA ARG A 176 -32.15 16.33 -15.96
C ARG A 176 -31.04 16.82 -16.88
N ILE A 177 -29.80 16.39 -16.64
CA ILE A 177 -28.65 16.74 -17.50
C ILE A 177 -28.80 16.05 -18.87
N MET A 178 -29.21 14.79 -18.91
CA MET A 178 -29.40 14.04 -20.14
C MET A 178 -30.62 14.52 -20.96
N ALA A 179 -31.56 15.25 -20.36
CA ALA A 179 -32.64 15.95 -21.07
C ALA A 179 -32.14 17.15 -21.86
N THR A 180 -30.94 17.67 -21.59
CA THR A 180 -30.29 18.72 -22.35
C THR A 180 -29.61 18.17 -23.63
N PRO A 181 -29.27 19.00 -24.62
CA PRO A 181 -28.62 18.55 -25.86
C PRO A 181 -27.14 18.19 -25.67
N LEU A 182 -26.79 17.48 -24.57
CA LEU A 182 -25.47 16.98 -24.25
C LEU A 182 -25.26 15.59 -24.85
N LYS A 183 -24.08 15.37 -25.42
CA LYS A 183 -23.66 14.04 -25.86
C LYS A 183 -23.11 13.24 -24.66
N ARG A 184 -23.31 11.93 -24.65
CA ARG A 184 -22.87 11.05 -23.55
C ARG A 184 -21.37 11.15 -23.25
N TRP A 185 -20.57 11.22 -24.27
CA TRP A 185 -19.13 11.38 -24.11
C TRP A 185 -18.75 12.73 -23.49
N GLU A 186 -19.49 13.82 -23.78
CA GLU A 186 -19.31 15.12 -23.14
C GLU A 186 -19.62 15.07 -21.65
N LEU A 187 -20.66 14.28 -21.29
CA LEU A 187 -21.03 14.02 -19.91
C LEU A 187 -19.93 13.25 -19.19
N VAL A 188 -19.53 12.09 -19.71
CA VAL A 188 -18.48 11.25 -19.10
C VAL A 188 -17.18 12.04 -18.94
N LEU A 189 -16.74 12.76 -19.98
CA LEU A 189 -15.54 13.59 -19.89
C LEU A 189 -15.69 14.71 -18.86
N GLY A 190 -16.86 15.33 -18.76
CA GLY A 190 -17.13 16.35 -17.74
C GLY A 190 -16.98 15.81 -16.32
N TYR A 191 -17.50 14.60 -16.08
CA TYR A 191 -17.33 13.90 -14.79
C TYR A 191 -15.86 13.51 -14.54
N VAL A 192 -15.22 12.88 -15.50
CA VAL A 192 -13.82 12.46 -15.37
C VAL A 192 -12.90 13.65 -15.11
N ILE A 193 -13.07 14.75 -15.82
CA ILE A 193 -12.26 15.97 -15.60
C ILE A 193 -12.61 16.61 -14.25
N GLY A 194 -13.91 16.73 -13.92
CA GLY A 194 -14.36 17.35 -12.68
C GLY A 194 -13.90 16.61 -11.43
N PHE A 195 -14.08 15.30 -11.39
CA PHE A 195 -13.55 14.46 -10.32
C PHE A 195 -12.02 14.34 -10.40
N GLY A 196 -11.47 14.27 -11.61
CA GLY A 196 -10.04 14.16 -11.86
C GLY A 196 -9.22 15.30 -11.23
N ILE A 197 -9.73 16.53 -11.22
CA ILE A 197 -9.08 17.66 -10.56
C ILE A 197 -8.91 17.38 -9.06
N PHE A 198 -9.97 16.88 -8.40
CA PHE A 198 -9.90 16.56 -6.97
C PHE A 198 -9.02 15.36 -6.67
N THR A 199 -9.13 14.30 -7.48
CA THR A 199 -8.31 13.11 -7.27
C THR A 199 -6.84 13.37 -7.54
N THR A 200 -6.52 14.25 -8.50
CA THR A 200 -5.15 14.71 -8.72
C THR A 200 -4.63 15.49 -7.52
N PHE A 201 -5.43 16.42 -6.98
CA PHE A 201 -5.05 17.14 -5.77
C PHE A 201 -4.83 16.19 -4.59
N GLN A 202 -5.70 15.20 -4.41
CA GLN A 202 -5.56 14.16 -3.39
C GLN A 202 -4.28 13.35 -3.58
N ALA A 203 -3.98 12.90 -4.80
CA ALA A 203 -2.79 12.12 -5.11
C ALA A 203 -1.51 12.92 -4.80
N VAL A 204 -1.46 14.19 -5.20
CA VAL A 204 -0.35 15.10 -4.86
C VAL A 204 -0.21 15.26 -3.34
N LEU A 205 -1.32 15.46 -2.64
CA LEU A 205 -1.31 15.65 -1.19
C LEU A 205 -0.81 14.39 -0.46
N ILE A 206 -1.31 13.20 -0.83
CA ILE A 206 -0.90 11.93 -0.22
C ILE A 206 0.58 11.67 -0.48
N SER A 207 1.05 11.77 -1.72
CA SER A 207 2.45 11.50 -2.07
C SER A 207 3.41 12.52 -1.44
N ALA A 208 3.06 13.82 -1.45
CA ALA A 208 3.86 14.84 -0.81
C ALA A 208 3.95 14.65 0.72
N PHE A 209 2.84 14.31 1.36
CA PHE A 209 2.80 14.02 2.80
C PHE A 209 3.66 12.80 3.16
N SER A 210 3.54 11.71 2.40
CA SER A 210 4.30 10.48 2.63
C SER A 210 5.81 10.72 2.55
N ILE A 211 6.26 11.50 1.57
CA ILE A 211 7.69 11.77 1.37
C ILE A 211 8.22 12.84 2.32
N SER A 212 7.46 13.95 2.52
CA SER A 212 7.98 15.11 3.26
C SER A 212 7.67 15.11 4.77
N VAL A 213 6.65 14.36 5.22
CA VAL A 213 6.22 14.32 6.63
C VAL A 213 6.50 12.97 7.26
N LEU A 214 6.29 11.87 6.52
CA LEU A 214 6.58 10.52 6.99
C LEU A 214 8.00 10.05 6.62
N ASP A 215 8.78 10.92 5.98
CA ASP A 215 10.19 10.72 5.62
C ASP A 215 10.47 9.41 4.85
N MET A 216 9.53 9.03 3.99
CA MET A 216 9.66 7.81 3.19
C MET A 216 10.81 7.94 2.19
N MET A 217 11.54 6.84 2.04
CA MET A 217 12.65 6.72 1.09
C MET A 217 12.24 7.14 -0.33
N MET A 218 13.09 7.97 -0.98
CA MET A 218 12.81 8.51 -2.30
C MET A 218 14.09 8.61 -3.14
N GLU A 219 14.40 7.57 -3.92
CA GLU A 219 15.60 7.51 -4.77
C GLU A 219 15.36 8.08 -6.17
N GLY A 220 14.17 7.89 -6.73
CA GLY A 220 13.86 8.31 -8.10
C GLY A 220 13.21 9.70 -8.19
N PRO A 221 12.93 10.18 -9.41
CA PRO A 221 12.31 11.49 -9.63
C PRO A 221 10.86 11.55 -9.13
N TYR A 222 10.55 12.49 -8.26
CA TYR A 222 9.20 12.70 -7.71
C TYR A 222 8.12 12.89 -8.78
N PHE A 223 8.50 13.45 -9.92
CA PHE A 223 7.58 13.63 -11.06
C PHE A 223 6.94 12.30 -11.50
N TYR A 224 7.69 11.20 -11.48
CA TYR A 224 7.17 9.89 -11.86
C TYR A 224 6.20 9.32 -10.83
N VAL A 225 6.44 9.60 -9.54
CA VAL A 225 5.47 9.27 -8.47
C VAL A 225 4.14 9.98 -8.73
N LEU A 226 4.18 11.29 -9.06
CA LEU A 226 2.98 12.04 -9.41
C LEU A 226 2.29 11.50 -10.66
N LEU A 227 3.04 11.10 -11.67
CA LEU A 227 2.50 10.52 -12.90
C LEU A 227 1.75 9.21 -12.62
N ILE A 228 2.39 8.28 -11.89
CA ILE A 228 1.79 6.98 -11.56
C ILE A 228 0.57 7.14 -10.66
N THR A 229 0.66 7.97 -9.62
CA THR A 229 -0.46 8.24 -8.71
C THR A 229 -1.64 8.89 -9.44
N PHE A 230 -1.38 9.80 -10.39
CA PHE A 230 -2.39 10.37 -11.26
C PHE A 230 -3.06 9.31 -12.14
N LEU A 231 -2.30 8.41 -12.76
CA LEU A 231 -2.84 7.35 -13.62
C LEU A 231 -3.65 6.33 -12.82
N LEU A 232 -3.19 5.97 -11.62
CA LEU A 232 -3.96 5.15 -10.68
C LEU A 232 -5.28 5.81 -10.30
N ALA A 233 -5.25 7.11 -9.97
CA ALA A 233 -6.44 7.88 -9.65
C ALA A 233 -7.42 7.90 -10.83
N MET A 234 -6.96 8.11 -12.06
CA MET A 234 -7.80 8.10 -13.27
C MET A 234 -8.40 6.71 -13.53
N THR A 235 -7.62 5.65 -13.36
CA THR A 235 -8.09 4.28 -13.52
C THR A 235 -9.16 3.94 -12.48
N SER A 236 -8.91 4.28 -11.25
CA SER A 236 -9.84 4.07 -10.13
C SER A 236 -11.14 4.88 -10.28
N LEU A 237 -11.02 6.14 -10.69
CA LEU A 237 -12.15 7.04 -10.99
C LEU A 237 -13.07 6.42 -12.06
N THR A 238 -12.47 6.00 -13.17
CA THR A 238 -13.24 5.44 -14.30
C THR A 238 -13.85 4.08 -13.96
N LEU A 239 -13.17 3.26 -13.18
CA LEU A 239 -13.72 1.99 -12.66
C LEU A 239 -14.86 2.23 -11.65
N GLY A 240 -14.68 3.13 -10.70
CA GLY A 240 -15.71 3.47 -9.71
C GLY A 240 -16.97 4.03 -10.33
N THR A 241 -16.86 4.95 -11.30
CA THR A 241 -18.00 5.46 -12.04
C THR A 241 -18.66 4.39 -12.89
N LEU A 242 -17.90 3.46 -13.48
CA LEU A 242 -18.45 2.33 -14.25
C LEU A 242 -19.28 1.43 -13.36
N LEU A 243 -18.76 1.00 -12.23
CA LEU A 243 -19.45 0.10 -11.31
C LEU A 243 -20.67 0.76 -10.66
N SER A 244 -20.63 2.05 -10.41
CA SER A 244 -21.79 2.79 -9.91
C SER A 244 -22.99 2.75 -10.83
N THR A 245 -22.81 2.49 -12.14
CA THR A 245 -23.93 2.32 -13.08
C THR A 245 -24.74 1.05 -12.83
N PHE A 246 -24.17 0.07 -12.15
CA PHE A 246 -24.80 -1.20 -11.79
C PHE A 246 -25.38 -1.20 -10.37
N ALA A 247 -24.98 -0.27 -9.52
CA ALA A 247 -25.53 -0.12 -8.16
C ALA A 247 -26.86 0.64 -8.18
N ASN A 248 -27.85 0.24 -7.40
CA ASN A 248 -29.14 0.92 -7.28
C ASN A 248 -29.23 1.85 -6.05
N ASN A 249 -28.39 1.65 -5.07
CA ASN A 249 -28.29 2.45 -3.85
C ASN A 249 -26.86 2.46 -3.30
N GLU A 250 -26.59 3.34 -2.33
CA GLU A 250 -25.27 3.48 -1.75
C GLU A 250 -24.79 2.19 -1.07
N LEU A 251 -25.68 1.43 -0.41
CA LEU A 251 -25.33 0.18 0.23
C LEU A 251 -24.80 -0.85 -0.78
N GLN A 252 -25.42 -0.94 -1.93
CA GLN A 252 -24.96 -1.82 -3.02
C GLN A 252 -23.61 -1.35 -3.59
N MET A 253 -23.37 -0.04 -3.68
CA MET A 253 -22.06 0.48 -4.06
C MET A 253 -20.98 0.10 -3.05
N PHE A 254 -21.29 0.16 -1.75
CA PHE A 254 -20.35 -0.28 -0.71
C PHE A 254 -20.06 -1.77 -0.77
N GLN A 255 -20.99 -2.61 -1.23
CA GLN A 255 -20.76 -4.05 -1.44
C GLN A 255 -19.77 -4.35 -2.58
N PHE A 256 -19.60 -3.43 -3.54
CA PHE A 256 -18.57 -3.57 -4.57
C PHE A 256 -17.15 -3.31 -4.04
N ILE A 257 -17.00 -2.59 -2.92
CA ILE A 257 -15.69 -2.30 -2.34
C ILE A 257 -14.91 -3.58 -2.04
N PRO A 258 -15.39 -4.52 -1.19
CA PRO A 258 -14.65 -5.74 -0.91
C PRO A 258 -14.44 -6.58 -2.18
N LEU A 259 -15.40 -6.60 -3.10
CA LEU A 259 -15.29 -7.38 -4.33
C LEU A 259 -14.18 -6.87 -5.27
N VAL A 260 -13.96 -5.55 -5.31
CA VAL A 260 -13.02 -4.91 -6.24
C VAL A 260 -11.71 -4.58 -5.55
N ILE A 261 -11.77 -3.96 -4.37
CA ILE A 261 -10.58 -3.42 -3.69
C ILE A 261 -9.76 -4.55 -3.04
N VAL A 262 -10.40 -5.54 -2.40
CA VAL A 262 -9.66 -6.62 -1.74
C VAL A 262 -8.77 -7.39 -2.73
N PRO A 263 -9.25 -7.83 -3.91
CA PRO A 263 -8.36 -8.43 -4.91
C PRO A 263 -7.26 -7.48 -5.39
N GLN A 264 -7.57 -6.19 -5.60
CA GLN A 264 -6.56 -5.20 -5.99
C GLN A 264 -5.43 -5.11 -4.97
N VAL A 265 -5.78 -5.00 -3.67
CA VAL A 265 -4.80 -4.95 -2.58
C VAL A 265 -4.02 -6.26 -2.48
N PHE A 266 -4.69 -7.39 -2.62
CA PHE A 266 -4.04 -8.71 -2.54
C PHE A 266 -2.97 -8.90 -3.62
N PHE A 267 -3.23 -8.42 -4.83
CA PHE A 267 -2.31 -8.51 -5.97
C PHE A 267 -1.43 -7.26 -6.16
N SER A 268 -1.41 -6.33 -5.22
CA SER A 268 -0.64 -5.08 -5.33
C SER A 268 0.87 -5.23 -5.06
N GLY A 269 1.35 -6.42 -4.72
CA GLY A 269 2.75 -6.64 -4.33
C GLY A 269 2.99 -6.61 -2.81
N LEU A 270 1.96 -6.40 -1.99
CA LEU A 270 2.06 -6.61 -0.53
C LEU A 270 2.40 -8.06 -0.19
N PHE A 271 1.96 -9.00 -1.01
CA PHE A 271 2.30 -10.41 -0.90
C PHE A 271 3.17 -10.81 -2.10
N LYS A 272 4.15 -11.69 -1.88
CA LYS A 272 5.02 -12.19 -2.95
C LYS A 272 4.21 -13.04 -3.94
N LEU A 273 3.96 -12.50 -5.12
CA LEU A 273 3.14 -13.15 -6.16
C LEU A 273 3.80 -14.45 -6.67
N GLU A 274 5.14 -14.52 -6.67
CA GLU A 274 5.90 -15.69 -7.12
C GLU A 274 5.63 -16.94 -6.26
N THR A 275 5.19 -16.76 -5.03
CA THR A 275 4.85 -17.89 -4.12
C THR A 275 3.43 -18.41 -4.30
N MET A 276 2.61 -17.73 -5.12
CA MET A 276 1.23 -18.11 -5.36
C MET A 276 1.11 -19.11 -6.51
N ALA A 277 -0.02 -19.83 -6.54
CA ALA A 277 -0.32 -20.75 -7.65
C ALA A 277 -0.39 -19.99 -9.00
N GLU A 278 0.04 -20.60 -10.09
CA GLU A 278 0.15 -19.98 -11.42
C GLU A 278 -1.17 -19.33 -11.91
N TRP A 279 -2.30 -19.95 -11.62
CA TRP A 279 -3.60 -19.41 -12.00
C TRP A 279 -3.94 -18.09 -11.26
N LEU A 280 -3.50 -17.95 -9.98
CA LEU A 280 -3.62 -16.70 -9.22
C LEU A 280 -2.71 -15.62 -9.78
N GLN A 281 -1.46 -15.97 -10.13
CA GLN A 281 -0.55 -15.04 -10.79
C GLN A 281 -1.16 -14.50 -12.09
N SER A 282 -1.84 -15.35 -12.86
CA SER A 282 -2.52 -14.94 -14.10
C SER A 282 -3.63 -13.93 -13.87
N ILE A 283 -4.36 -14.00 -12.74
CA ILE A 283 -5.39 -13.03 -12.37
C ILE A 283 -4.76 -11.66 -12.04
N SER A 284 -3.56 -11.62 -11.47
CA SER A 284 -2.89 -10.37 -11.11
C SER A 284 -2.71 -9.42 -12.29
N TYR A 285 -2.55 -9.93 -13.51
CA TYR A 285 -2.42 -9.10 -14.71
C TYR A 285 -3.67 -8.29 -15.07
N ALA A 286 -4.84 -8.69 -14.55
CA ALA A 286 -6.09 -7.95 -14.71
C ALA A 286 -6.27 -6.86 -13.63
N MET A 287 -5.33 -6.71 -12.71
CA MET A 287 -5.40 -5.79 -11.57
C MET A 287 -4.57 -4.52 -11.82
N PRO A 288 -5.20 -3.37 -12.14
CA PRO A 288 -4.47 -2.13 -12.41
C PRO A 288 -3.62 -1.64 -11.24
N LEU A 289 -4.03 -1.88 -9.98
CA LEU A 289 -3.26 -1.46 -8.81
C LEU A 289 -1.88 -2.14 -8.75
N LYS A 290 -1.75 -3.37 -9.25
CA LYS A 290 -0.47 -4.07 -9.34
C LYS A 290 0.58 -3.21 -10.05
N TYR A 291 0.29 -2.76 -11.26
CA TYR A 291 1.22 -1.97 -12.08
C TYR A 291 1.58 -0.64 -11.42
N GLY A 292 0.59 0.01 -10.79
CA GLY A 292 0.87 1.25 -10.08
C GLY A 292 1.74 1.05 -8.84
N ALA A 293 1.50 0.00 -8.08
CA ALA A 293 2.28 -0.32 -6.89
C ALA A 293 3.72 -0.76 -7.23
N GLU A 294 3.88 -1.62 -8.25
CA GLU A 294 5.21 -2.04 -8.77
C GLU A 294 6.02 -0.83 -9.26
N ALA A 295 5.38 0.07 -10.02
CA ALA A 295 6.03 1.29 -10.48
C ALA A 295 6.40 2.22 -9.33
N LEU A 296 5.53 2.42 -8.33
CA LEU A 296 5.81 3.26 -7.17
C LEU A 296 6.98 2.70 -6.34
N GLN A 297 7.00 1.39 -6.06
CA GLN A 297 8.14 0.75 -5.40
C GLN A 297 9.42 0.87 -6.22
N GLY A 298 9.35 0.65 -7.53
CA GLY A 298 10.50 0.80 -8.41
C GLY A 298 11.06 2.21 -8.41
N ILE A 299 10.22 3.24 -8.47
CA ILE A 299 10.65 4.63 -8.45
C ILE A 299 11.22 5.00 -7.08
N MET A 300 10.49 4.71 -6.00
CA MET A 300 10.84 5.19 -4.66
C MET A 300 12.03 4.45 -4.06
N ILE A 301 12.16 3.12 -4.29
CA ILE A 301 13.20 2.29 -3.68
C ILE A 301 14.37 2.06 -4.64
N LYS A 302 14.09 1.79 -5.93
CA LYS A 302 15.11 1.40 -6.91
C LYS A 302 15.58 2.55 -7.79
N GLY A 303 14.99 3.75 -7.66
CA GLY A 303 15.34 4.90 -8.48
C GLY A 303 14.96 4.79 -9.96
N TYR A 304 13.93 4.01 -10.29
CA TYR A 304 13.50 3.77 -11.67
C TYR A 304 13.21 5.05 -12.44
N GLY A 305 13.70 5.06 -13.69
CA GLY A 305 13.47 6.10 -14.67
C GLY A 305 12.31 5.77 -15.63
N TRP A 306 12.18 6.58 -16.68
CA TRP A 306 11.11 6.42 -17.67
C TRP A 306 11.12 5.05 -18.36
N GLU A 307 12.30 4.55 -18.72
CA GLU A 307 12.45 3.29 -19.46
C GLU A 307 11.90 2.11 -18.67
N ASP A 308 12.09 2.13 -17.35
CA ASP A 308 11.66 1.05 -16.46
C ASP A 308 10.14 1.05 -16.21
N ILE A 309 9.54 2.26 -16.08
CA ILE A 309 8.11 2.41 -15.74
C ILE A 309 7.19 2.56 -16.95
N ALA A 310 7.74 2.72 -18.15
CA ALA A 310 6.95 3.02 -19.35
C ALA A 310 5.86 1.96 -19.62
N GLN A 311 6.17 0.69 -19.39
CA GLN A 311 5.20 -0.40 -19.55
C GLN A 311 4.01 -0.22 -18.61
N ASP A 312 4.24 0.08 -17.33
CA ASP A 312 3.18 0.28 -16.33
C ASP A 312 2.31 1.50 -16.67
N VAL A 313 2.95 2.58 -17.14
CA VAL A 313 2.26 3.78 -17.61
C VAL A 313 1.30 3.44 -18.75
N TYR A 314 1.76 2.71 -19.77
CA TYR A 314 0.90 2.33 -20.91
C TYR A 314 -0.23 1.39 -20.50
N ILE A 315 0.02 0.45 -19.57
CA ILE A 315 -1.02 -0.46 -19.06
C ILE A 315 -2.07 0.31 -18.28
N LEU A 316 -1.69 1.21 -17.36
CA LEU A 316 -2.61 2.05 -16.61
C LEU A 316 -3.44 2.97 -17.50
N LEU A 317 -2.82 3.58 -18.52
CA LEU A 317 -3.53 4.33 -19.55
C LEU A 317 -4.53 3.45 -20.31
N GLY A 318 -4.14 2.22 -20.66
CA GLY A 318 -5.02 1.25 -21.31
C GLY A 318 -6.25 0.94 -20.47
N PHE A 319 -6.08 0.64 -19.17
CA PHE A 319 -7.18 0.42 -18.24
C PHE A 319 -8.11 1.64 -18.11
N SER A 320 -7.52 2.83 -17.93
CA SER A 320 -8.29 4.08 -17.83
C SER A 320 -9.14 4.33 -19.07
N LEU A 321 -8.58 4.16 -20.25
CA LEU A 321 -9.29 4.33 -21.52
C LEU A 321 -10.36 3.26 -21.72
N ALA A 322 -10.06 2.00 -21.42
CA ALA A 322 -11.02 0.91 -21.52
C ALA A 322 -12.24 1.15 -20.61
N PHE A 323 -12.01 1.50 -19.33
CA PHE A 323 -13.11 1.81 -18.41
C PHE A 323 -13.87 3.07 -18.81
N LEU A 324 -13.22 4.09 -19.35
CA LEU A 324 -13.86 5.28 -19.87
C LEU A 324 -14.78 4.95 -21.05
N ILE A 325 -14.32 4.13 -21.99
CA ILE A 325 -15.15 3.67 -23.14
C ILE A 325 -16.33 2.85 -22.62
N LEU A 326 -16.10 1.93 -21.69
CA LEU A 326 -17.17 1.13 -21.07
C LEU A 326 -18.21 2.00 -20.36
N ASN A 327 -17.81 3.09 -19.68
CA ASN A 327 -18.73 4.07 -19.11
C ASN A 327 -19.66 4.69 -20.13
N ILE A 328 -19.12 5.08 -21.32
CA ILE A 328 -19.94 5.64 -22.40
C ILE A 328 -20.97 4.64 -22.89
N PHE A 329 -20.60 3.35 -22.98
CA PHE A 329 -21.55 2.28 -23.37
C PHE A 329 -22.55 1.94 -22.26
N ALA A 330 -22.14 1.91 -21.00
CA ALA A 330 -23.02 1.62 -19.86
C ALA A 330 -24.15 2.66 -19.74
N LEU A 331 -23.87 3.94 -19.97
CA LEU A 331 -24.86 5.00 -20.01
C LEU A 331 -25.90 4.85 -21.14
N LYS A 332 -25.62 4.03 -22.19
CA LYS A 332 -26.63 3.70 -23.19
C LYS A 332 -27.77 2.84 -22.61
N LYS A 333 -27.45 1.97 -21.67
CA LYS A 333 -28.41 1.03 -21.07
C LYS A 333 -29.34 1.72 -20.08
N VAL A 334 -28.83 2.71 -19.33
CA VAL A 334 -29.59 3.44 -18.31
C VAL A 334 -30.77 4.23 -18.92
N ARG A 335 -30.68 4.69 -20.16
CA ARG A 335 -31.75 5.46 -20.85
C ARG A 335 -32.88 4.59 -21.39
N ARG A 336 -32.80 3.26 -21.33
CA ARG A 336 -33.86 2.34 -21.86
C ARG A 336 -34.76 1.78 -20.77
N LEU A 337 -34.55 2.16 -19.54
CA LEU A 337 -35.39 1.87 -18.38
C LEU A 337 -36.10 3.12 -17.91
#